data_46f53560b4920bca37d2b63ff2830653
#
_entry.id   46f53560b4920bca37d2b63ff2830653
#
_cell.length_a   1.000
_cell.length_b   1.000
_cell.length_c   1.000
_cell.angle_alpha   90.00
_cell.angle_beta   90.00
_cell.angle_gamma   90.00
#
_symmetry.space_group_name_H-M   'P 1'
#
loop_
_entity.id
_entity.type
_entity.pdbx_description
1 polymer ?
#
loop_
_entity_poly.entity_id
_entity_poly.type
_entity_poly.pdbx_seq_one_letter_code
_entity_poly.pdbx_strand_id
1 'polypeptide(L)'
;MNVRHLINSRPLAICCLVFLMLVLTACGGGGSGGSSREGASASPPAADPCDATSDPEDGVCRPVAVRVDARAPTPFTEDGRPVSLEVVIFKPPGEGRYPTVVFHHGSTGNGSDRSLFGQTFVSATLTRYFVERGWLVAFPQRRGRGRSDGLYDEGFRLDRSGYSCREDLALAGAERALDDLDAVTDWLQGRADVDTTRMLVGGTSRGGILALAHVARRPEVYRGALNFVGGWIAEGCGDHRAINQRLFAEGAGFPGPTLWLYGTRDSFYSVPYSRTGFDVFTVAGGLGAFHVLTPAPGDNGHFVINDPSLWAGTIEDY
;
A
#
# COMPACT_ATOMS: atom_id res chain seq x y z
N MET A 1 -7.15 40.90 50.25
CA MET A 1 -8.54 40.57 50.63
C MET A 1 -8.78 39.10 50.32
N ASN A 2 -8.87 38.30 51.40
CA ASN A 2 -9.20 36.88 51.39
C ASN A 2 -10.67 36.65 51.03
N VAL A 3 -11.01 35.59 50.28
CA VAL A 3 -12.10 34.68 50.63
C VAL A 3 -11.83 33.29 50.04
N ARG A 4 -11.68 32.32 50.93
CA ARG A 4 -11.77 30.86 50.71
C ARG A 4 -13.24 30.47 50.73
N HIS A 5 -13.61 29.38 49.98
CA HIS A 5 -14.59 28.34 50.36
C HIS A 5 -14.47 27.21 49.37
N LEU A 6 -14.03 26.07 49.79
CA LEU A 6 -14.61 24.91 50.49
C LEU A 6 -15.13 23.84 49.51
N ILE A 7 -14.40 22.80 49.47
CA ILE A 7 -14.56 21.35 49.27
C ILE A 7 -16.02 20.84 49.40
N ASN A 8 -16.43 20.02 48.46
CA ASN A 8 -17.27 18.88 48.83
C ASN A 8 -17.05 17.69 47.90
N SER A 9 -16.44 16.65 48.43
CA SER A 9 -16.21 15.33 47.93
C SER A 9 -17.41 14.43 48.27
N ARG A 10 -17.93 13.68 47.31
CA ARG A 10 -18.64 12.42 47.59
C ARG A 10 -18.34 11.37 46.50
N PRO A 11 -18.02 10.13 46.90
CA PRO A 11 -17.78 9.03 46.00
C PRO A 11 -19.09 8.32 45.68
N LEU A 12 -19.28 7.85 44.46
CA LEU A 12 -20.31 6.89 44.11
C LEU A 12 -19.70 5.54 43.77
N ALA A 13 -20.28 4.56 44.36
CA ALA A 13 -19.87 3.19 44.48
C ALA A 13 -19.96 2.37 43.19
N ILE A 14 -19.07 1.43 43.14
CA ILE A 14 -18.90 0.29 42.24
C ILE A 14 -20.14 -0.61 42.31
N CYS A 15 -20.65 -1.02 41.15
CA CYS A 15 -21.55 -2.18 41.05
C CYS A 15 -20.93 -3.14 40.03
N CYS A 16 -20.20 -4.15 40.56
CA CYS A 16 -19.79 -5.35 39.81
C CYS A 16 -21.01 -6.26 39.61
N LEU A 17 -21.32 -6.52 38.34
CA LEU A 17 -22.22 -7.64 37.98
C LEU A 17 -21.38 -8.72 37.31
N VAL A 18 -21.15 -9.78 38.10
CA VAL A 18 -20.56 -11.05 37.67
C VAL A 18 -21.68 -11.86 37.01
N PHE A 19 -21.53 -12.16 35.73
CA PHE A 19 -22.35 -13.17 35.04
C PHE A 19 -21.61 -14.51 35.04
N LEU A 20 -22.14 -15.44 35.85
CA LEU A 20 -21.71 -16.82 35.93
C LEU A 20 -22.43 -17.62 34.83
N MET A 21 -21.72 -18.16 33.85
CA MET A 21 -22.28 -19.12 32.91
C MET A 21 -21.91 -20.55 33.34
N LEU A 22 -22.94 -21.33 33.61
CA LEU A 22 -22.89 -22.76 33.91
C LEU A 22 -22.43 -23.56 32.70
N VAL A 23 -21.45 -24.42 32.94
CA VAL A 23 -21.05 -25.50 32.02
C VAL A 23 -21.90 -26.71 32.32
N LEU A 24 -22.65 -27.20 31.35
CA LEU A 24 -23.29 -28.52 31.38
C LEU A 24 -22.42 -29.53 30.66
N THR A 25 -21.83 -30.42 31.43
CA THR A 25 -21.16 -31.64 30.98
C THR A 25 -22.20 -32.71 30.66
N ALA A 26 -22.11 -33.30 29.45
CA ALA A 26 -22.75 -34.59 29.16
C ALA A 26 -21.67 -35.59 28.76
N CYS A 27 -21.53 -36.63 29.55
CA CYS A 27 -20.72 -37.82 29.32
C CYS A 27 -21.43 -38.82 28.40
N GLY A 28 -20.66 -39.49 27.58
CA GLY A 28 -21.01 -40.76 26.90
C GLY A 28 -19.94 -41.12 25.90
N GLY A 29 -19.19 -41.98 26.11
CA GLY A 29 -18.75 -43.29 26.33
C GLY A 29 -18.29 -44.00 25.08
N GLY A 30 -16.99 -44.46 25.06
CA GLY A 30 -16.60 -45.76 24.50
C GLY A 30 -15.94 -45.81 23.13
N GLY A 31 -14.69 -46.33 23.07
CA GLY A 31 -14.17 -47.01 21.90
C GLY A 31 -12.70 -46.75 21.55
N SER A 32 -11.86 -47.61 22.04
CA SER A 32 -10.43 -47.80 21.76
C SER A 32 -10.05 -47.92 20.27
N GLY A 33 -8.87 -47.41 19.94
CA GLY A 33 -8.16 -47.78 18.71
C GLY A 33 -7.02 -46.82 18.37
N GLY A 34 -5.82 -47.10 18.82
CA GLY A 34 -4.61 -46.31 18.49
C GLY A 34 -4.19 -46.44 17.04
N SER A 35 -3.70 -45.41 16.50
CA SER A 35 -2.62 -45.39 15.50
C SER A 35 -2.11 -43.96 15.37
N SER A 36 -0.92 -43.72 15.85
CA SER A 36 -0.10 -42.55 15.58
C SER A 36 0.17 -42.49 14.08
N ARG A 37 -0.48 -41.53 13.42
CA ARG A 37 -0.06 -41.08 12.09
C ARG A 37 0.62 -39.74 12.26
N GLU A 38 1.92 -39.76 12.00
CA GLU A 38 2.73 -38.59 11.77
C GLU A 38 2.02 -37.68 10.75
N GLY A 39 1.80 -36.43 11.16
CA GLY A 39 1.24 -35.40 10.31
C GLY A 39 2.22 -35.10 9.18
N ALA A 40 1.99 -35.66 8.00
CA ALA A 40 2.60 -35.17 6.79
C ALA A 40 2.17 -33.70 6.62
N SER A 41 3.14 -32.80 6.71
CA SER A 41 3.02 -31.41 6.30
C SER A 41 2.52 -31.42 4.85
N ALA A 42 1.26 -31.11 4.63
CA ALA A 42 0.73 -30.92 3.29
C ALA A 42 1.45 -29.70 2.70
N SER A 43 2.22 -29.93 1.64
CA SER A 43 2.69 -28.86 0.79
C SER A 43 1.48 -28.02 0.38
N PRO A 44 1.61 -26.68 0.34
CA PRO A 44 0.50 -25.85 -0.18
C PRO A 44 0.14 -26.39 -1.56
N PRO A 45 -1.17 -26.43 -1.91
CA PRO A 45 -1.59 -26.87 -3.21
C PRO A 45 -0.83 -26.08 -4.26
N ALA A 46 -0.32 -26.78 -5.28
CA ALA A 46 0.26 -26.12 -6.44
C ALA A 46 -0.77 -25.11 -6.94
N ALA A 47 -0.32 -23.86 -7.19
CA ALA A 47 -1.19 -22.84 -7.72
C ALA A 47 -1.89 -23.40 -8.96
N ASP A 48 -3.23 -23.26 -9.02
CA ASP A 48 -4.02 -23.69 -10.17
C ASP A 48 -3.44 -23.00 -11.40
N PRO A 49 -3.04 -23.74 -12.45
CA PRO A 49 -2.55 -23.13 -13.68
C PRO A 49 -3.58 -22.19 -14.34
N CYS A 50 -4.83 -22.26 -13.91
CA CYS A 50 -5.94 -21.38 -14.30
C CYS A 50 -6.27 -20.31 -13.22
N ASP A 51 -5.30 -19.80 -12.50
CA ASP A 51 -5.52 -18.69 -11.59
C ASP A 51 -5.93 -17.40 -12.33
N ALA A 52 -6.09 -16.30 -11.56
CA ALA A 52 -6.51 -15.00 -12.09
C ALA A 52 -5.56 -14.40 -13.17
N THR A 53 -4.43 -15.05 -13.44
CA THR A 53 -3.44 -14.66 -14.45
C THR A 53 -3.49 -15.53 -15.72
N SER A 54 -4.50 -16.38 -15.87
CA SER A 54 -4.67 -17.33 -16.98
C SER A 54 -5.88 -16.99 -17.84
N ASP A 55 -5.78 -17.22 -19.15
CA ASP A 55 -6.86 -17.06 -20.13
C ASP A 55 -7.36 -18.44 -20.60
N PRO A 56 -8.66 -18.80 -20.41
CA PRO A 56 -9.21 -20.10 -20.79
C PRO A 56 -9.86 -20.15 -22.19
N GLU A 57 -9.58 -19.23 -23.12
CA GLU A 57 -10.30 -19.12 -24.39
C GLU A 57 -10.32 -20.42 -25.23
N ASP A 58 -9.34 -21.31 -25.10
CA ASP A 58 -9.25 -22.56 -25.85
C ASP A 58 -9.30 -23.82 -24.97
N GLY A 59 -9.67 -23.66 -23.67
CA GLY A 59 -9.62 -24.75 -22.68
C GLY A 59 -8.19 -25.14 -22.27
N VAL A 60 -7.19 -24.43 -22.77
CA VAL A 60 -5.79 -24.54 -22.38
C VAL A 60 -5.42 -23.30 -21.58
N CYS A 61 -5.24 -23.46 -20.29
CA CYS A 61 -4.80 -22.37 -19.44
C CYS A 61 -3.40 -21.93 -19.83
N ARG A 62 -3.30 -20.77 -20.46
CA ARG A 62 -2.02 -20.09 -20.73
C ARG A 62 -1.86 -18.93 -19.76
N PRO A 63 -0.69 -18.77 -19.13
CA PRO A 63 -0.48 -17.64 -18.25
C PRO A 63 -0.59 -16.32 -19.05
N VAL A 64 -1.51 -15.46 -18.64
CA VAL A 64 -1.61 -14.08 -19.17
C VAL A 64 -0.42 -13.26 -18.72
N ALA A 65 0.15 -13.59 -17.56
CA ALA A 65 1.29 -12.89 -16.97
C ALA A 65 2.39 -13.85 -16.52
N VAL A 66 3.63 -13.49 -16.77
CA VAL A 66 4.81 -14.15 -16.20
C VAL A 66 5.20 -13.40 -14.92
N ARG A 67 5.22 -14.13 -13.80
CA ARG A 67 5.71 -13.61 -12.50
C ARG A 67 7.21 -13.79 -12.39
N VAL A 68 7.89 -12.72 -11.95
CA VAL A 68 9.32 -12.71 -11.63
C VAL A 68 9.50 -12.16 -10.21
N ASP A 69 9.99 -12.98 -9.30
CA ASP A 69 10.41 -12.53 -7.97
C ASP A 69 11.88 -12.11 -8.04
N ALA A 70 12.15 -10.86 -7.70
CA ALA A 70 13.46 -10.25 -7.82
C ALA A 70 13.88 -9.54 -6.53
N ARG A 71 15.18 -9.20 -6.45
CA ARG A 71 15.73 -8.38 -5.39
C ARG A 71 16.54 -7.24 -6.02
N ALA A 72 16.14 -6.02 -5.73
CA ALA A 72 16.86 -4.83 -6.13
C ALA A 72 17.94 -4.52 -5.08
N PRO A 73 19.23 -4.53 -5.42
CA PRO A 73 20.27 -4.05 -4.52
C PRO A 73 20.09 -2.55 -4.31
N THR A 74 20.45 -2.07 -3.11
CA THR A 74 20.38 -0.65 -2.77
C THR A 74 21.75 -0.16 -2.31
N PRO A 75 21.99 1.16 -2.28
CA PRO A 75 23.20 1.72 -1.69
C PRO A 75 23.19 1.70 -0.15
N PHE A 76 22.11 1.21 0.47
CA PHE A 76 21.93 1.28 1.92
C PHE A 76 22.57 0.12 2.65
N THR A 77 22.98 0.40 3.88
CA THR A 77 23.47 -0.57 4.84
C THR A 77 22.78 -0.34 6.18
N GLU A 78 22.21 -1.39 6.78
CA GLU A 78 21.62 -1.36 8.11
C GLU A 78 22.25 -2.45 8.98
N ASP A 79 22.62 -2.12 10.21
CA ASP A 79 23.33 -3.02 11.14
C ASP A 79 24.55 -3.71 10.50
N GLY A 80 25.29 -2.97 9.66
CA GLY A 80 26.47 -3.46 8.95
C GLY A 80 26.19 -4.45 7.81
N ARG A 81 24.93 -4.62 7.40
CA ARG A 81 24.53 -5.53 6.31
C ARG A 81 23.97 -4.75 5.13
N PRO A 82 24.31 -5.12 3.90
CA PRO A 82 23.69 -4.54 2.71
C PRO A 82 22.17 -4.78 2.73
N VAL A 83 21.44 -3.78 2.26
CA VAL A 83 19.98 -3.84 2.12
C VAL A 83 19.64 -4.10 0.67
N SER A 84 18.77 -5.07 0.40
CA SER A 84 18.13 -5.28 -0.88
C SER A 84 16.61 -5.32 -0.72
N LEU A 85 15.89 -4.83 -1.73
CA LEU A 85 14.43 -4.72 -1.70
C LEU A 85 13.79 -5.82 -2.55
N GLU A 86 12.74 -6.42 -2.04
CA GLU A 86 11.90 -7.34 -2.81
C GLU A 86 11.14 -6.55 -3.88
N VAL A 87 11.17 -7.05 -5.11
CA VAL A 87 10.37 -6.53 -6.23
C VAL A 87 9.66 -7.70 -6.89
N VAL A 88 8.33 -7.73 -6.82
CA VAL A 88 7.52 -8.69 -7.56
C VAL A 88 7.12 -8.05 -8.89
N ILE A 89 7.46 -8.71 -9.99
CA ILE A 89 7.18 -8.22 -11.34
C ILE A 89 6.21 -9.17 -12.02
N PHE A 90 5.24 -8.61 -12.72
CA PHE A 90 4.40 -9.31 -13.67
C PHE A 90 4.56 -8.67 -15.04
N LYS A 91 4.74 -9.51 -16.08
CA LYS A 91 4.92 -9.02 -17.44
C LYS A 91 4.22 -9.94 -18.44
N PRO A 92 3.93 -9.47 -19.67
CA PRO A 92 3.46 -10.35 -20.73
C PRO A 92 4.43 -11.50 -20.98
N PRO A 93 3.96 -12.66 -21.46
CA PRO A 93 4.82 -13.74 -21.93
C PRO A 93 5.72 -13.29 -23.09
N GLY A 94 6.90 -13.86 -23.16
CA GLY A 94 7.88 -13.59 -24.22
C GLY A 94 9.00 -12.67 -23.79
N GLU A 95 9.84 -12.33 -24.77
CA GLU A 95 11.00 -11.46 -24.61
C GLU A 95 10.71 -10.09 -25.25
N GLY A 96 11.28 -9.04 -24.67
CA GLY A 96 11.13 -7.68 -25.17
C GLY A 96 11.25 -6.63 -24.06
N ARG A 97 11.17 -5.38 -24.47
CA ARG A 97 11.06 -4.24 -23.55
C ARG A 97 9.60 -3.82 -23.45
N TYR A 98 9.10 -3.76 -22.22
CA TYR A 98 7.71 -3.44 -21.96
C TYR A 98 7.58 -2.04 -21.37
N PRO A 99 6.58 -1.24 -21.77
CA PRO A 99 6.18 -0.08 -20.99
C PRO A 99 5.93 -0.56 -19.56
N THR A 100 6.33 0.23 -18.58
CA THR A 100 6.41 -0.26 -17.20
C THR A 100 5.66 0.66 -16.24
N VAL A 101 4.84 0.08 -15.37
CA VAL A 101 4.28 0.78 -14.20
C VAL A 101 4.94 0.27 -12.94
N VAL A 102 5.50 1.18 -12.15
CA VAL A 102 6.03 0.90 -10.81
C VAL A 102 4.96 1.26 -9.80
N PHE A 103 4.40 0.27 -9.09
CA PHE A 103 3.23 0.49 -8.26
C PHE A 103 3.52 0.23 -6.77
N HIS A 104 3.38 1.28 -5.97
CA HIS A 104 3.75 1.31 -4.55
C HIS A 104 2.60 0.93 -3.62
N HIS A 105 2.92 0.07 -2.65
CA HIS A 105 1.98 -0.37 -1.62
C HIS A 105 1.61 0.74 -0.62
N GLY A 106 0.46 0.57 0.04
CA GLY A 106 0.01 1.40 1.16
C GLY A 106 0.72 1.09 2.48
N SER A 107 0.12 1.59 3.57
CA SER A 107 0.58 1.32 4.93
C SER A 107 0.17 -0.08 5.42
N THR A 108 0.59 -0.43 6.64
CA THR A 108 0.11 -1.60 7.40
C THR A 108 -0.94 -1.16 8.44
N GLY A 109 -2.05 -0.59 7.97
CA GLY A 109 -3.05 -0.01 8.84
C GLY A 109 -2.47 1.16 9.66
N ASN A 110 -2.53 1.09 10.99
CA ASN A 110 -1.93 2.08 11.89
C ASN A 110 -0.47 1.76 12.29
N GLY A 111 0.10 0.69 11.75
CA GLY A 111 1.47 0.26 12.04
C GLY A 111 1.65 -0.52 13.35
N SER A 112 0.57 -0.83 14.08
CA SER A 112 0.69 -1.58 15.36
C SER A 112 0.78 -3.09 15.16
N ASP A 113 0.21 -3.63 14.09
CA ASP A 113 0.24 -5.06 13.77
C ASP A 113 1.49 -5.42 12.96
N ARG A 114 2.49 -5.97 13.65
CA ARG A 114 3.76 -6.36 13.04
C ARG A 114 3.65 -7.58 12.12
N SER A 115 2.60 -8.39 12.24
CA SER A 115 2.39 -9.54 11.36
C SER A 115 2.16 -9.13 9.90
N LEU A 116 1.69 -7.90 9.69
CA LEU A 116 1.48 -7.32 8.37
C LEU A 116 2.79 -6.88 7.68
N PHE A 117 3.88 -6.70 8.43
CA PHE A 117 5.13 -6.20 7.84
C PHE A 117 5.74 -7.19 6.85
N GLY A 118 5.72 -8.50 7.18
CA GLY A 118 6.22 -9.56 6.31
C GLY A 118 5.32 -9.90 5.11
N GLN A 119 4.19 -9.23 4.93
CA GLN A 119 3.30 -9.48 3.80
C GLN A 119 3.77 -8.75 2.55
N THR A 120 4.06 -9.50 1.50
CA THR A 120 4.35 -8.96 0.16
C THR A 120 3.07 -8.41 -0.47
N PHE A 121 3.11 -7.16 -0.91
CA PHE A 121 2.00 -6.54 -1.63
C PHE A 121 2.10 -6.83 -3.13
N VAL A 122 1.02 -7.32 -3.69
CA VAL A 122 0.74 -7.39 -5.13
C VAL A 122 -0.75 -7.13 -5.35
N SER A 123 -1.14 -6.69 -6.53
CA SER A 123 -2.54 -6.51 -6.90
C SER A 123 -2.84 -7.31 -8.17
N ALA A 124 -3.66 -8.34 -8.05
CA ALA A 124 -4.11 -9.14 -9.19
C ALA A 124 -4.90 -8.28 -10.21
N THR A 125 -5.72 -7.35 -9.70
CA THR A 125 -6.52 -6.43 -10.52
C THR A 125 -5.64 -5.54 -11.40
N LEU A 126 -4.63 -4.88 -10.80
CA LEU A 126 -3.67 -4.06 -11.56
C LEU A 126 -2.82 -4.90 -12.50
N THR A 127 -2.37 -6.07 -12.03
CA THR A 127 -1.59 -7.00 -12.85
C THR A 127 -2.35 -7.35 -14.11
N ARG A 128 -3.58 -7.83 -13.99
CA ARG A 128 -4.42 -8.17 -15.14
C ARG A 128 -4.60 -6.95 -16.06
N TYR A 129 -5.05 -5.83 -15.53
CA TYR A 129 -5.33 -4.62 -16.30
C TYR A 129 -4.15 -4.17 -17.16
N PHE A 130 -2.95 -4.10 -16.58
CA PHE A 130 -1.77 -3.60 -17.27
C PHE A 130 -1.12 -4.66 -18.16
N VAL A 131 -1.03 -5.92 -17.72
CA VAL A 131 -0.36 -6.98 -18.50
C VAL A 131 -1.15 -7.33 -19.76
N GLU A 132 -2.49 -7.38 -19.69
CA GLU A 132 -3.36 -7.56 -20.88
C GLU A 132 -3.18 -6.43 -21.92
N ARG A 133 -2.71 -5.26 -21.48
CA ARG A 133 -2.38 -4.10 -22.35
C ARG A 133 -0.91 -4.03 -22.74
N GLY A 134 -0.16 -5.10 -22.50
CA GLY A 134 1.24 -5.20 -22.88
C GLY A 134 2.23 -4.48 -21.97
N TRP A 135 1.83 -4.13 -20.75
CA TRP A 135 2.68 -3.47 -19.76
C TRP A 135 3.31 -4.45 -18.77
N LEU A 136 4.50 -4.13 -18.32
CA LEU A 136 5.13 -4.72 -17.14
C LEU A 136 4.66 -3.96 -15.90
N VAL A 137 4.30 -4.69 -14.84
CA VAL A 137 3.95 -4.12 -13.53
C VAL A 137 4.98 -4.57 -12.51
N ALA A 138 5.63 -3.62 -11.84
CA ALA A 138 6.57 -3.88 -10.76
C ALA A 138 5.96 -3.43 -9.42
N PHE A 139 5.95 -4.34 -8.43
CA PHE A 139 5.50 -4.10 -7.07
C PHE A 139 6.68 -4.14 -6.10
N PRO A 140 7.42 -3.03 -5.91
CA PRO A 140 8.50 -2.98 -4.94
C PRO A 140 7.94 -2.99 -3.52
N GLN A 141 8.64 -3.69 -2.64
CA GLN A 141 8.40 -3.68 -1.20
C GLN A 141 9.47 -2.79 -0.55
N ARG A 142 9.05 -1.74 0.16
CA ARG A 142 10.00 -0.84 0.85
C ARG A 142 10.70 -1.56 2.00
N ARG A 143 11.80 -1.00 2.52
CA ARG A 143 12.59 -1.63 3.60
C ARG A 143 11.74 -2.20 4.71
N GLY A 144 12.00 -3.45 5.10
CA GLY A 144 11.30 -4.17 6.15
C GLY A 144 9.87 -4.59 5.83
N ARG A 145 9.40 -4.40 4.56
CA ARG A 145 8.12 -4.92 4.06
C ARG A 145 8.34 -6.15 3.19
N GLY A 146 7.36 -7.08 3.25
CA GLY A 146 7.47 -8.34 2.52
C GLY A 146 8.76 -9.06 2.88
N ARG A 147 9.56 -9.38 1.87
CA ARG A 147 10.88 -10.01 2.04
C ARG A 147 12.05 -9.03 1.84
N SER A 148 11.79 -7.72 1.85
CA SER A 148 12.85 -6.71 1.82
C SER A 148 13.65 -6.71 3.10
N ASP A 149 14.96 -6.49 2.97
CA ASP A 149 15.84 -6.31 4.12
C ASP A 149 15.58 -4.99 4.83
N GLY A 150 16.21 -4.82 5.99
CA GLY A 150 16.18 -3.60 6.77
C GLY A 150 14.96 -3.48 7.69
N LEU A 151 14.93 -2.38 8.43
CA LEU A 151 13.88 -2.09 9.38
C LEU A 151 12.70 -1.43 8.67
N TYR A 152 11.48 -1.94 8.89
CA TYR A 152 10.28 -1.23 8.47
C TYR A 152 10.08 0.01 9.35
N ASP A 153 10.35 1.18 8.78
CA ASP A 153 10.17 2.46 9.45
C ASP A 153 9.67 3.55 8.48
N GLU A 154 8.39 3.80 8.53
CA GLU A 154 7.71 4.84 7.77
C GLU A 154 7.11 5.89 8.72
N GLY A 155 7.93 6.39 9.64
CA GLY A 155 7.51 7.41 10.60
C GLY A 155 6.77 6.85 11.81
N PHE A 156 7.35 5.86 12.46
CA PHE A 156 6.81 5.31 13.70
C PHE A 156 7.02 6.25 14.88
N ARG A 157 6.20 6.08 15.92
CA ARG A 157 6.47 6.64 17.25
C ARG A 157 7.78 6.09 17.79
N LEU A 158 8.41 6.80 18.73
CA LEU A 158 9.69 6.38 19.31
C LEU A 158 9.62 5.00 20.00
N ASP A 159 8.47 4.67 20.58
CA ASP A 159 8.19 3.35 21.18
C ASP A 159 7.80 2.27 20.17
N ARG A 160 7.68 2.64 18.89
CA ARG A 160 7.27 1.80 17.78
C ARG A 160 5.90 1.13 17.94
N SER A 161 5.01 1.75 18.73
CA SER A 161 3.64 1.25 18.97
C SER A 161 2.69 1.48 17.78
N GLY A 162 3.13 2.20 16.75
CA GLY A 162 2.38 2.54 15.55
C GLY A 162 2.96 3.79 14.89
N TYR A 163 2.33 4.24 13.81
CA TYR A 163 2.76 5.44 13.11
C TYR A 163 2.57 6.70 13.96
N SER A 164 3.49 7.64 13.81
CA SER A 164 3.46 8.91 14.50
C SER A 164 2.56 9.92 13.78
N CYS A 165 1.85 10.74 14.56
CA CYS A 165 1.17 11.93 14.05
C CYS A 165 2.07 13.18 14.06
N ARG A 166 3.28 13.07 14.56
CA ARG A 166 4.24 14.19 14.56
C ARG A 166 4.81 14.37 13.16
N GLU A 167 4.83 15.62 12.71
CA GLU A 167 5.28 15.99 11.36
C GLU A 167 6.72 15.55 11.10
N ASP A 168 7.64 15.81 12.03
CA ASP A 168 9.06 15.47 11.88
C ASP A 168 9.30 13.97 11.66
N LEU A 169 8.65 13.12 12.46
CA LEU A 169 8.77 11.66 12.33
C LEU A 169 8.07 11.13 11.07
N ALA A 170 6.90 11.66 10.76
CA ALA A 170 6.14 11.24 9.59
C ALA A 170 6.87 11.59 8.29
N LEU A 171 7.40 12.81 8.17
CA LEU A 171 8.16 13.24 6.99
C LEU A 171 9.49 12.51 6.86
N ALA A 172 10.21 12.25 7.96
CA ALA A 172 11.42 11.44 7.92
C ALA A 172 11.13 10.01 7.42
N GLY A 173 9.97 9.44 7.80
CA GLY A 173 9.52 8.15 7.27
C GLY A 173 9.15 8.19 5.79
N ALA A 174 8.57 9.30 5.31
CA ALA A 174 8.28 9.49 3.88
C ALA A 174 9.56 9.62 3.06
N GLU A 175 10.52 10.41 3.55
CA GLU A 175 11.83 10.57 2.88
C GLU A 175 12.56 9.22 2.76
N ARG A 176 12.60 8.45 3.87
CA ARG A 176 13.17 7.11 3.84
C ARG A 176 12.48 6.18 2.83
N ALA A 177 11.16 6.29 2.70
CA ALA A 177 10.42 5.54 1.69
C ALA A 177 10.77 6.00 0.26
N LEU A 178 10.90 7.29 0.03
CA LEU A 178 11.31 7.84 -1.27
C LEU A 178 12.71 7.38 -1.68
N ASP A 179 13.66 7.28 -0.74
CA ASP A 179 14.98 6.71 -1.01
C ASP A 179 14.90 5.25 -1.50
N ASP A 180 13.98 4.45 -0.93
CA ASP A 180 13.74 3.08 -1.40
C ASP A 180 13.19 3.06 -2.82
N LEU A 181 12.30 4.00 -3.15
CA LEU A 181 11.73 4.13 -4.48
C LEU A 181 12.80 4.53 -5.51
N ASP A 182 13.70 5.45 -5.16
CA ASP A 182 14.83 5.83 -5.99
C ASP A 182 15.71 4.62 -6.33
N ALA A 183 16.11 3.85 -5.31
CA ALA A 183 16.96 2.69 -5.50
C ALA A 183 16.32 1.62 -6.40
N VAL A 184 15.02 1.35 -6.21
CA VAL A 184 14.30 0.41 -7.08
C VAL A 184 14.17 0.95 -8.50
N THR A 185 13.92 2.25 -8.66
CA THR A 185 13.80 2.88 -9.98
C THR A 185 15.11 2.76 -10.77
N ASP A 186 16.25 3.06 -10.14
CA ASP A 186 17.57 2.91 -10.75
C ASP A 186 17.82 1.45 -11.18
N TRP A 187 17.46 0.50 -10.32
CA TRP A 187 17.57 -0.93 -10.65
C TRP A 187 16.66 -1.33 -11.82
N LEU A 188 15.41 -0.85 -11.86
CA LEU A 188 14.46 -1.13 -12.94
C LEU A 188 14.96 -0.57 -14.27
N GLN A 189 15.53 0.65 -14.28
CA GLN A 189 16.10 1.26 -15.49
C GLN A 189 17.26 0.44 -16.07
N GLY A 190 17.99 -0.32 -15.25
CA GLY A 190 19.05 -1.23 -15.68
C GLY A 190 18.57 -2.56 -16.27
N ARG A 191 17.28 -2.87 -16.23
CA ARG A 191 16.74 -4.15 -16.69
C ARG A 191 16.53 -4.19 -18.20
N ALA A 192 16.82 -5.33 -18.81
CA ALA A 192 16.67 -5.52 -20.25
C ALA A 192 15.19 -5.56 -20.71
N ASP A 193 14.27 -5.93 -19.82
CA ASP A 193 12.83 -6.06 -20.11
C ASP A 193 12.01 -4.78 -19.80
N VAL A 194 12.64 -3.70 -19.32
CA VAL A 194 12.00 -2.41 -19.05
C VAL A 194 12.22 -1.44 -20.20
N ASP A 195 11.14 -0.85 -20.72
CA ASP A 195 11.21 0.30 -21.62
C ASP A 195 11.29 1.59 -20.80
N THR A 196 12.51 2.07 -20.60
CA THR A 196 12.79 3.28 -19.80
C THR A 196 12.23 4.57 -20.40
N THR A 197 11.75 4.53 -21.65
CA THR A 197 11.11 5.70 -22.29
C THR A 197 9.61 5.77 -22.01
N ARG A 198 9.02 4.70 -21.49
CA ARG A 198 7.59 4.55 -21.20
C ARG A 198 7.38 3.99 -19.81
N MET A 199 7.70 4.80 -18.79
CA MET A 199 7.49 4.43 -17.39
C MET A 199 6.42 5.31 -16.73
N LEU A 200 5.52 4.68 -15.98
CA LEU A 200 4.57 5.32 -15.07
C LEU A 200 4.91 4.93 -13.64
N VAL A 201 4.61 5.80 -12.70
CA VAL A 201 4.61 5.48 -11.28
C VAL A 201 3.19 5.52 -10.75
N GLY A 202 2.84 4.64 -9.84
CA GLY A 202 1.54 4.65 -9.20
C GLY A 202 1.61 4.12 -7.78
N GLY A 203 0.50 4.23 -7.06
CA GLY A 203 0.41 3.66 -5.73
C GLY A 203 -0.95 3.86 -5.10
N THR A 204 -1.17 3.15 -4.00
CA THR A 204 -2.41 3.26 -3.20
C THR A 204 -2.09 3.75 -1.80
N SER A 205 -2.96 4.60 -1.22
CA SER A 205 -2.82 5.11 0.14
C SER A 205 -1.44 5.81 0.31
N ARG A 206 -0.58 5.39 1.23
CA ARG A 206 0.80 5.90 1.33
C ARG A 206 1.56 5.78 0.03
N GLY A 207 1.36 4.70 -0.72
CA GLY A 207 1.98 4.53 -2.04
C GLY A 207 1.50 5.57 -3.05
N GLY A 208 0.24 6.01 -2.98
CA GLY A 208 -0.33 7.03 -3.87
C GLY A 208 0.32 8.40 -3.68
N ILE A 209 0.43 8.87 -2.44
CA ILE A 209 1.10 10.15 -2.16
C ILE A 209 2.60 10.07 -2.44
N LEU A 210 3.24 8.93 -2.15
CA LEU A 210 4.65 8.71 -2.51
C LEU A 210 4.87 8.73 -4.02
N ALA A 211 3.94 8.16 -4.81
CA ALA A 211 4.05 8.21 -6.28
C ALA A 211 4.09 9.65 -6.80
N LEU A 212 3.30 10.55 -6.20
CA LEU A 212 3.32 11.97 -6.56
C LEU A 212 4.63 12.66 -6.15
N ALA A 213 5.10 12.45 -4.94
CA ALA A 213 6.36 13.02 -4.48
C ALA A 213 7.55 12.47 -5.31
N HIS A 214 7.53 11.16 -5.59
CA HIS A 214 8.58 10.49 -6.32
C HIS A 214 8.66 10.92 -7.80
N VAL A 215 7.52 11.09 -8.49
CA VAL A 215 7.53 11.55 -9.88
C VAL A 215 8.15 12.95 -10.02
N ALA A 216 7.96 13.82 -9.03
CA ALA A 216 8.59 15.13 -9.00
C ALA A 216 10.09 15.06 -8.66
N ARG A 217 10.52 14.04 -7.91
CA ARG A 217 11.92 13.77 -7.59
C ARG A 217 12.69 13.19 -8.79
N ARG A 218 11.99 12.46 -9.68
CA ARG A 218 12.54 11.78 -10.87
C ARG A 218 11.77 12.14 -12.15
N PRO A 219 11.62 13.44 -12.47
CA PRO A 219 10.76 13.89 -13.57
C PRO A 219 11.26 13.43 -14.96
N GLU A 220 12.53 13.09 -15.07
CA GLU A 220 13.11 12.59 -16.32
C GLU A 220 12.76 11.12 -16.61
N VAL A 221 12.38 10.36 -15.58
CA VAL A 221 12.11 8.92 -15.67
C VAL A 221 10.68 8.63 -16.08
N TYR A 222 9.73 9.30 -15.41
CA TYR A 222 8.32 8.98 -15.53
C TYR A 222 7.57 9.88 -16.51
N ARG A 223 6.53 9.32 -17.14
CA ARG A 223 5.63 10.03 -18.06
C ARG A 223 4.35 10.50 -17.40
N GLY A 224 4.04 9.95 -16.24
CA GLY A 224 2.85 10.29 -15.46
C GLY A 224 2.81 9.57 -14.13
N ALA A 225 1.84 9.96 -13.28
CA ALA A 225 1.63 9.35 -11.97
C ALA A 225 0.16 9.00 -11.71
N LEU A 226 -0.07 7.83 -11.12
CA LEU A 226 -1.38 7.30 -10.72
C LEU A 226 -1.51 7.31 -9.20
N ASN A 227 -2.35 8.17 -8.66
CA ASN A 227 -2.58 8.33 -7.24
C ASN A 227 -3.95 7.76 -6.84
N PHE A 228 -3.97 6.51 -6.34
CA PHE A 228 -5.16 5.90 -5.77
C PHE A 228 -5.26 6.23 -4.29
N VAL A 229 -6.27 6.99 -3.90
CA VAL A 229 -6.63 7.33 -2.51
C VAL A 229 -5.41 7.73 -1.67
N GLY A 230 -4.50 8.53 -2.25
CA GLY A 230 -3.21 8.84 -1.66
C GLY A 230 -3.29 9.71 -0.43
N GLY A 231 -2.47 9.37 0.55
CA GLY A 231 -2.26 10.10 1.78
C GLY A 231 -1.23 9.39 2.64
N TRP A 232 -0.41 10.16 3.36
CA TRP A 232 0.62 9.61 4.23
C TRP A 232 0.09 9.24 5.59
N ILE A 233 -0.77 10.07 6.15
CA ILE A 233 -1.40 9.87 7.45
C ILE A 233 -2.89 10.22 7.40
N ALA A 234 -3.72 9.42 8.09
CA ALA A 234 -5.17 9.57 8.07
C ALA A 234 -5.66 10.87 8.74
N GLU A 235 -6.87 11.33 8.36
CA GLU A 235 -7.48 12.58 8.88
C GLU A 235 -7.63 12.63 10.41
N GLY A 236 -7.70 11.48 11.09
CA GLY A 236 -7.77 11.43 12.57
C GLY A 236 -6.46 11.76 13.28
N CYS A 237 -5.37 12.00 12.56
CA CYS A 237 -4.05 12.30 13.12
C CYS A 237 -3.86 13.81 13.30
N GLY A 238 -3.22 14.26 14.40
CA GLY A 238 -3.13 15.70 14.73
C GLY A 238 -2.54 16.56 13.62
N ASP A 239 -1.35 16.20 13.10
CA ASP A 239 -0.64 17.00 12.09
C ASP A 239 -0.94 16.57 10.64
N HIS A 240 -2.04 15.83 10.41
CA HIS A 240 -2.35 15.21 9.12
C HIS A 240 -2.35 16.19 7.94
N ARG A 241 -2.82 17.45 8.16
CA ARG A 241 -2.87 18.46 7.12
C ARG A 241 -1.47 18.90 6.72
N ALA A 242 -0.63 19.28 7.68
CA ALA A 242 0.72 19.73 7.42
C ALA A 242 1.53 18.65 6.68
N ILE A 243 1.46 17.40 7.15
CA ILE A 243 2.16 16.26 6.59
C ILE A 243 1.72 16.00 5.13
N ASN A 244 0.41 15.79 4.91
CA ASN A 244 -0.08 15.41 3.59
C ASN A 244 0.05 16.56 2.59
N GLN A 245 -0.26 17.79 2.97
CA GLN A 245 -0.17 18.95 2.09
C GLN A 245 1.28 19.23 1.67
N ARG A 246 2.26 19.03 2.55
CA ARG A 246 3.66 19.17 2.21
C ARG A 246 4.08 18.17 1.13
N LEU A 247 3.78 16.89 1.31
CA LEU A 247 4.11 15.85 0.33
C LEU A 247 3.39 16.04 -1.01
N PHE A 248 2.13 16.52 -0.99
CA PHE A 248 1.43 16.87 -2.22
C PHE A 248 2.06 18.08 -2.93
N ALA A 249 2.45 19.10 -2.17
CA ALA A 249 3.13 20.27 -2.75
C ALA A 249 4.50 19.89 -3.38
N GLU A 250 5.25 18.98 -2.77
CA GLU A 250 6.49 18.44 -3.34
C GLU A 250 6.22 17.74 -4.69
N GLY A 251 5.12 17.02 -4.83
CA GLY A 251 4.70 16.36 -6.07
C GLY A 251 4.42 17.34 -7.22
N ALA A 252 4.11 18.59 -6.92
CA ALA A 252 3.80 19.61 -7.94
C ALA A 252 5.00 20.03 -8.81
N GLY A 253 6.22 19.65 -8.43
CA GLY A 253 7.42 19.86 -9.26
C GLY A 253 7.48 19.01 -10.52
N PHE A 254 6.58 18.03 -10.68
CA PHE A 254 6.53 17.22 -11.89
C PHE A 254 5.83 17.96 -13.04
N PRO A 255 6.49 18.09 -14.22
CA PRO A 255 5.93 18.85 -15.35
C PRO A 255 4.89 18.06 -16.17
N GLY A 256 4.73 16.76 -15.90
CA GLY A 256 3.80 15.89 -16.62
C GLY A 256 2.45 15.74 -15.91
N PRO A 257 1.52 14.99 -16.50
CA PRO A 257 0.19 14.79 -15.94
C PRO A 257 0.22 13.87 -14.72
N THR A 258 -0.77 14.05 -13.82
CA THR A 258 -1.03 13.14 -12.70
C THR A 258 -2.52 12.83 -12.61
N LEU A 259 -2.86 11.58 -12.30
CA LEU A 259 -4.23 11.12 -12.16
C LEU A 259 -4.55 10.79 -10.70
N TRP A 260 -5.60 11.43 -10.16
CA TRP A 260 -6.02 11.31 -8.78
C TRP A 260 -7.37 10.61 -8.71
N LEU A 261 -7.41 9.43 -8.10
CA LEU A 261 -8.55 8.52 -8.07
C LEU A 261 -8.99 8.28 -6.62
N TYR A 262 -10.07 8.92 -6.18
CA TYR A 262 -10.52 8.87 -4.79
C TYR A 262 -11.94 8.34 -4.67
N GLY A 263 -12.13 7.37 -3.77
CA GLY A 263 -13.43 6.76 -3.51
C GLY A 263 -14.30 7.56 -2.55
N THR A 264 -15.59 7.60 -2.81
CA THR A 264 -16.57 8.05 -1.79
C THR A 264 -16.58 7.06 -0.63
N ARG A 265 -16.89 7.53 0.58
CA ARG A 265 -16.91 6.71 1.82
C ARG A 265 -15.56 6.10 2.18
N ASP A 266 -14.46 6.74 1.78
CA ASP A 266 -13.12 6.38 2.26
C ASP A 266 -13.02 6.64 3.76
N SER A 267 -12.61 5.62 4.52
CA SER A 267 -12.51 5.68 5.99
C SER A 267 -11.23 6.36 6.51
N PHE A 268 -10.29 6.70 5.62
CA PHE A 268 -9.01 7.34 5.95
C PHE A 268 -8.91 8.75 5.41
N TYR A 269 -9.41 8.97 4.17
CA TYR A 269 -9.32 10.24 3.44
C TYR A 269 -10.65 10.56 2.79
N SER A 270 -11.45 11.41 3.41
CA SER A 270 -12.71 11.86 2.81
C SER A 270 -12.45 12.61 1.49
N VAL A 271 -13.39 12.53 0.54
CA VAL A 271 -13.27 13.24 -0.74
C VAL A 271 -13.08 14.75 -0.54
N PRO A 272 -13.82 15.45 0.36
CA PRO A 272 -13.54 16.87 0.64
C PRO A 272 -12.12 17.12 1.16
N TYR A 273 -11.62 16.26 2.02
CA TYR A 273 -10.24 16.37 2.53
C TYR A 273 -9.22 16.16 1.40
N SER A 274 -9.38 15.12 0.60
CA SER A 274 -8.47 14.80 -0.51
C SER A 274 -8.48 15.92 -1.58
N ARG A 275 -9.63 16.57 -1.78
CA ARG A 275 -9.74 17.73 -2.65
C ARG A 275 -8.86 18.88 -2.17
N THR A 276 -8.77 19.14 -0.85
CA THR A 276 -7.86 20.18 -0.34
C THR A 276 -6.39 19.85 -0.61
N GLY A 277 -6.01 18.57 -0.61
CA GLY A 277 -4.67 18.13 -1.01
C GLY A 277 -4.40 18.38 -2.50
N PHE A 278 -5.37 18.08 -3.36
CA PHE A 278 -5.29 18.37 -4.78
C PHE A 278 -5.22 19.88 -5.07
N ASP A 279 -5.97 20.71 -4.31
CA ASP A 279 -5.92 22.16 -4.43
C ASP A 279 -4.52 22.71 -4.08
N VAL A 280 -3.90 22.20 -3.02
CA VAL A 280 -2.52 22.55 -2.66
C VAL A 280 -1.55 22.16 -3.76
N PHE A 281 -1.67 20.96 -4.32
CA PHE A 281 -0.86 20.48 -5.42
C PHE A 281 -1.00 21.39 -6.67
N THR A 282 -2.22 21.74 -7.07
CA THR A 282 -2.47 22.57 -8.26
C THR A 282 -2.04 24.03 -8.05
N VAL A 283 -2.25 24.60 -6.85
CA VAL A 283 -1.77 25.95 -6.50
C VAL A 283 -0.22 26.00 -6.53
N ALA A 284 0.45 24.90 -6.19
CA ALA A 284 1.90 24.79 -6.30
C ALA A 284 2.40 24.58 -7.74
N GLY A 285 1.49 24.49 -8.73
CA GLY A 285 1.83 24.38 -10.17
C GLY A 285 1.70 22.95 -10.73
N GLY A 286 1.25 21.99 -9.95
CA GLY A 286 1.08 20.60 -10.38
C GLY A 286 -0.02 20.43 -11.42
N LEU A 287 0.21 19.55 -12.39
CA LEU A 287 -0.75 19.21 -13.46
C LEU A 287 -1.46 17.90 -13.11
N GLY A 288 -2.78 17.92 -12.99
CA GLY A 288 -3.53 16.72 -12.65
C GLY A 288 -5.01 16.77 -12.91
N ALA A 289 -5.64 15.58 -12.93
CA ALA A 289 -7.06 15.39 -12.98
C ALA A 289 -7.53 14.63 -11.73
N PHE A 290 -8.58 15.14 -11.06
CA PHE A 290 -9.13 14.55 -9.85
C PHE A 290 -10.49 13.91 -10.13
N HIS A 291 -10.56 12.60 -9.96
CA HIS A 291 -11.78 11.82 -10.18
C HIS A 291 -12.32 11.26 -8.87
N VAL A 292 -13.63 11.40 -8.71
CA VAL A 292 -14.37 10.81 -7.58
C VAL A 292 -15.01 9.52 -8.05
N LEU A 293 -14.63 8.42 -7.44
CA LEU A 293 -15.13 7.08 -7.72
C LEU A 293 -16.19 6.70 -6.69
N THR A 294 -17.28 6.09 -7.14
CA THR A 294 -18.39 5.69 -6.25
C THR A 294 -18.48 4.16 -6.22
N PRO A 295 -17.86 3.51 -5.24
CA PRO A 295 -17.97 2.05 -5.08
C PRO A 295 -19.40 1.64 -4.69
N ALA A 296 -19.70 0.34 -4.76
CA ALA A 296 -21.02 -0.19 -4.43
C ALA A 296 -21.46 0.22 -3.01
N PRO A 297 -22.77 0.30 -2.74
CA PRO A 297 -23.27 0.62 -1.41
C PRO A 297 -22.72 -0.34 -0.35
N GLY A 298 -22.15 0.20 0.75
CA GLY A 298 -21.52 -0.56 1.81
C GLY A 298 -20.01 -0.75 1.67
N ASP A 299 -19.45 -0.57 0.48
CA ASP A 299 -18.01 -0.69 0.26
C ASP A 299 -17.26 0.57 0.72
N ASN A 300 -16.05 0.32 1.24
CA ASN A 300 -15.16 1.39 1.65
C ASN A 300 -14.39 1.95 0.45
N GLY A 301 -14.53 3.24 0.18
CA GLY A 301 -13.86 3.93 -0.90
C GLY A 301 -12.33 3.88 -0.88
N HIS A 302 -11.72 3.48 0.24
CA HIS A 302 -10.28 3.27 0.32
C HIS A 302 -9.78 2.12 -0.56
N PHE A 303 -10.65 1.19 -0.91
CA PHE A 303 -10.30 -0.01 -1.67
C PHE A 303 -10.78 0.01 -3.12
N VAL A 304 -11.08 1.20 -3.69
CA VAL A 304 -11.50 1.35 -5.10
C VAL A 304 -10.53 0.75 -6.11
N ILE A 305 -9.27 0.62 -5.76
CA ILE A 305 -8.25 -0.03 -6.59
C ILE A 305 -8.61 -1.49 -6.97
N ASN A 306 -9.41 -2.16 -6.14
CA ASN A 306 -9.82 -3.54 -6.36
C ASN A 306 -10.97 -3.70 -7.36
N ASP A 307 -11.62 -2.59 -7.74
CA ASP A 307 -12.72 -2.60 -8.70
C ASP A 307 -12.34 -1.83 -9.97
N PRO A 308 -11.86 -2.51 -11.01
CA PRO A 308 -11.41 -1.88 -12.25
C PRO A 308 -12.56 -1.22 -13.03
N SER A 309 -13.81 -1.60 -12.79
CA SER A 309 -14.95 -0.95 -13.45
C SER A 309 -15.10 0.52 -13.08
N LEU A 310 -14.53 0.93 -11.95
CA LEU A 310 -14.56 2.31 -11.47
C LEU A 310 -13.51 3.23 -12.12
N TRP A 311 -12.39 2.68 -12.59
CA TRP A 311 -11.24 3.50 -12.97
C TRP A 311 -10.57 3.10 -14.29
N ALA A 312 -10.85 1.91 -14.86
CA ALA A 312 -10.14 1.44 -16.05
C ALA A 312 -10.26 2.40 -17.22
N GLY A 313 -11.47 2.86 -17.56
CA GLY A 313 -11.68 3.83 -18.63
C GLY A 313 -10.98 5.16 -18.39
N THR A 314 -10.93 5.64 -17.14
CA THR A 314 -10.21 6.87 -16.80
C THR A 314 -8.70 6.74 -17.00
N ILE A 315 -8.12 5.56 -16.73
CA ILE A 315 -6.68 5.32 -16.99
C ILE A 315 -6.42 5.12 -18.49
N GLU A 316 -7.35 4.58 -19.26
CA GLU A 316 -7.22 4.44 -20.72
C GLU A 316 -7.18 5.80 -21.43
N ASP A 317 -7.93 6.78 -20.92
CA ASP A 317 -7.97 8.14 -21.44
C ASP A 317 -6.74 8.99 -21.05
N TYR A 318 -5.99 8.53 -20.03
CA TYR A 318 -4.82 9.19 -19.46
C TYR A 318 -3.53 8.83 -20.20
#